data_9529dc4b0c35c65ebc6060483dab30db
#
_entry.id   9529dc4b0c35c65ebc6060483dab30db
#
_cell.length_a   1.000
_cell.length_b   1.000
_cell.length_c   1.000
_cell.angle_alpha   90.00
_cell.angle_beta   90.00
_cell.angle_gamma   90.00
#
_symmetry.space_group_name_H-M   'P 1'
#
loop_
_entity.id
_entity.type
_entity.pdbx_description
1 polymer ?
#
loop_
_entity_poly.entity_id
_entity_poly.type
_entity_poly.pdbx_seq_one_letter_code
_entity_poly.pdbx_strand_id
1 'polypeptide(L)'
;MPVERPTKTFRPDRVLSYFRVEWLPLTLVTVSGLVYNIGLLATPWFEGRLAQCLADILGGSETTARMALLVLAYILTILVVQAARFIKRFYVRRFANNINRRMKGILYANLVRQSRTALEQEGAGELMTKAISDVDDCVEGMRKFTTEIFDTGVALAGYVVMLLVYDWRLALLSLLFTPFSYVCAAWMKKPVQRAGAAYKKAAGALSAATLDRARNAVTYRIYGCEDARSEQYEDALDRYEKTAVRSNVWQSALPPLYLAASEAGVLFILWFGAKNVLGTGWSRWDIATFTTFLSCFTKLVVKSSKVAKLFNAVQKAEVSWKRIKPLMKQPEQLEPLQVPQAADVTLKDLAFAYGDVPIFSGLNLTAHPGDIIGITGPVACGKSTLGRVFLCEAPYAGSVRFGKTELSALTPRQVSATVGYLGHDPELSADTVRSNVLCGGEQDALPYLSAVALKDEVLAMEHGPDTVIGSGGTRLSGGQAQRLALARTLAHPRPVLVLDDPFSALDRSTEDNVFANLQAYAKDKVVFLISHRLYHFPQMQQVVFLDGGKATVGTHEELMASVPLYRQLYESQTAAKGGEPA
;
A
#
# COMPACT_ATOMS: atom_id res chain seq x y z
N MET A 1 6.39 4.37 -18.34
CA MET A 1 6.37 5.84 -18.52
C MET A 1 7.36 6.44 -17.56
N PRO A 2 8.32 7.30 -17.99
CA PRO A 2 9.34 7.84 -17.12
C PRO A 2 8.68 8.68 -16.01
N VAL A 3 9.01 8.37 -14.77
CA VAL A 3 8.73 9.25 -13.62
C VAL A 3 9.44 10.57 -13.93
N GLU A 4 8.68 11.66 -14.10
CA GLU A 4 9.25 13.00 -14.31
C GLU A 4 10.39 13.24 -13.32
N ARG A 5 11.54 13.65 -13.84
CA ARG A 5 12.75 13.89 -13.05
C ARG A 5 12.41 14.81 -11.87
N PRO A 6 12.69 14.41 -10.63
CA PRO A 6 12.40 15.24 -9.48
C PRO A 6 13.19 16.55 -9.59
N THR A 7 12.48 17.66 -9.54
CA THR A 7 13.13 18.96 -9.38
C THR A 7 13.92 18.94 -8.07
N LYS A 8 15.14 19.48 -8.04
CA LYS A 8 16.06 19.50 -6.87
C LYS A 8 15.43 19.99 -5.55
N THR A 9 14.23 20.54 -5.60
CA THR A 9 13.49 21.15 -4.47
C THR A 9 12.37 20.29 -3.89
N PHE A 10 12.02 19.15 -4.52
CA PHE A 10 10.93 18.29 -4.04
C PHE A 10 11.40 17.36 -2.92
N ARG A 11 10.74 17.44 -1.75
CA ARG A 11 10.99 16.58 -0.58
C ARG A 11 9.76 15.71 -0.29
N PRO A 12 9.84 14.40 -0.60
CA PRO A 12 8.71 13.49 -0.40
C PRO A 12 8.26 13.33 1.05
N ASP A 13 9.17 13.54 2.01
CA ASP A 13 8.94 13.48 3.45
C ASP A 13 8.14 14.66 4.03
N ARG A 14 7.82 15.66 3.19
CA ARG A 14 7.12 16.89 3.60
C ARG A 14 5.83 17.08 2.82
N VAL A 15 4.71 17.11 3.51
CA VAL A 15 3.37 17.33 2.92
C VAL A 15 3.32 18.62 2.09
N LEU A 16 3.90 19.72 2.58
CA LEU A 16 3.91 21.01 1.87
C LEU A 16 4.62 20.96 0.50
N SER A 17 5.54 20.02 0.28
CA SER A 17 6.23 19.91 -1.01
C SER A 17 5.30 19.44 -2.12
N TYR A 18 4.28 18.65 -1.79
CA TYR A 18 3.25 18.22 -2.75
C TYR A 18 2.37 19.40 -3.19
N PHE A 19 2.02 20.30 -2.28
CA PHE A 19 1.29 21.53 -2.61
C PHE A 19 2.12 22.46 -3.52
N ARG A 20 3.42 22.57 -3.28
CA ARG A 20 4.31 23.39 -4.14
C ARG A 20 4.45 22.87 -5.55
N VAL A 21 4.54 21.55 -5.72
CA VAL A 21 4.67 20.96 -7.06
C VAL A 21 3.38 21.09 -7.87
N GLU A 22 2.22 20.97 -7.22
CA GLU A 22 0.90 21.10 -7.84
C GLU A 22 0.34 22.55 -7.72
N TRP A 23 1.22 23.57 -7.82
CA TRP A 23 0.83 24.97 -7.63
C TRP A 23 -0.20 25.45 -8.65
N LEU A 24 -0.11 25.01 -9.93
CA LEU A 24 -1.04 25.42 -10.97
C LEU A 24 -2.49 24.94 -10.73
N PRO A 25 -2.76 23.64 -10.50
CA PRO A 25 -4.09 23.21 -10.05
C PRO A 25 -4.55 23.93 -8.78
N LEU A 26 -3.65 24.18 -7.83
CA LEU A 26 -3.97 24.84 -6.57
C LEU A 26 -4.40 26.30 -6.78
N THR A 27 -3.72 27.07 -7.64
CA THR A 27 -4.11 28.45 -7.95
C THR A 27 -5.47 28.50 -8.63
N LEU A 28 -5.76 27.58 -9.57
CA LEU A 28 -7.07 27.49 -10.23
C LEU A 28 -8.17 27.13 -9.23
N VAL A 29 -7.90 26.23 -8.28
CA VAL A 29 -8.82 25.91 -7.18
C VAL A 29 -9.06 27.13 -6.30
N THR A 30 -8.01 27.89 -5.98
CA THR A 30 -8.10 29.09 -5.14
C THR A 30 -8.97 30.16 -5.78
N VAL A 31 -8.68 30.53 -7.02
CA VAL A 31 -9.43 31.57 -7.75
C VAL A 31 -10.89 31.15 -7.94
N SER A 32 -11.12 29.95 -8.50
CA SER A 32 -12.49 29.47 -8.70
C SER A 32 -13.24 29.22 -7.38
N GLY A 33 -12.51 28.82 -6.33
CA GLY A 33 -13.06 28.66 -4.98
C GLY A 33 -13.51 29.98 -4.35
N LEU A 34 -12.73 31.04 -4.52
CA LEU A 34 -13.10 32.40 -4.07
C LEU A 34 -14.34 32.89 -4.84
N VAL A 35 -14.33 32.81 -6.18
CA VAL A 35 -15.48 33.23 -7.01
C VAL A 35 -16.74 32.46 -6.60
N TYR A 36 -16.63 31.14 -6.42
CA TYR A 36 -17.76 30.30 -6.00
C TYR A 36 -18.29 30.69 -4.61
N ASN A 37 -17.43 30.83 -3.60
CA ASN A 37 -17.88 31.02 -2.23
C ASN A 37 -18.32 32.48 -1.94
N ILE A 38 -17.67 33.46 -2.55
CA ILE A 38 -18.13 34.85 -2.51
C ILE A 38 -19.45 34.98 -3.29
N GLY A 39 -19.54 34.36 -4.47
CA GLY A 39 -20.77 34.35 -5.26
C GLY A 39 -21.97 33.70 -4.57
N LEU A 40 -21.74 32.74 -3.64
CA LEU A 40 -22.82 32.18 -2.83
C LEU A 40 -23.48 33.21 -1.89
N LEU A 41 -22.77 34.28 -1.50
CA LEU A 41 -23.32 35.36 -0.69
C LEU A 41 -24.37 36.19 -1.45
N ALA A 42 -24.32 36.18 -2.77
CA ALA A 42 -25.31 36.83 -3.58
C ALA A 42 -26.72 36.21 -3.45
N THR A 43 -26.79 34.89 -3.15
CA THR A 43 -28.08 34.19 -3.03
C THR A 43 -28.98 34.79 -1.95
N PRO A 44 -28.56 34.95 -0.67
CA PRO A 44 -29.40 35.64 0.32
C PRO A 44 -29.78 37.05 -0.05
N TRP A 45 -28.88 37.79 -0.69
CA TRP A 45 -29.16 39.15 -1.13
C TRP A 45 -30.25 39.19 -2.21
N PHE A 46 -30.20 38.34 -3.24
CA PHE A 46 -31.24 38.22 -4.23
C PHE A 46 -32.58 37.75 -3.64
N GLU A 47 -32.54 36.76 -2.72
CA GLU A 47 -33.74 36.28 -2.01
C GLU A 47 -34.45 37.45 -1.30
N GLY A 48 -33.68 38.31 -0.60
CA GLY A 48 -34.22 39.49 0.06
C GLY A 48 -34.79 40.52 -0.93
N ARG A 49 -34.06 40.85 -2.00
CA ARG A 49 -34.50 41.81 -3.00
C ARG A 49 -35.75 41.36 -3.78
N LEU A 50 -35.84 40.08 -4.07
CA LEU A 50 -37.03 39.50 -4.70
C LEU A 50 -38.24 39.53 -3.77
N ALA A 51 -38.05 39.23 -2.47
CA ALA A 51 -39.13 39.32 -1.48
C ALA A 51 -39.66 40.77 -1.34
N GLN A 52 -38.77 41.78 -1.29
CA GLN A 52 -39.15 43.17 -1.24
C GLN A 52 -39.87 43.59 -2.51
N CYS A 53 -39.33 43.25 -3.69
CA CYS A 53 -39.94 43.58 -4.95
C CYS A 53 -41.37 42.97 -5.08
N LEU A 54 -41.58 41.75 -4.55
CA LEU A 54 -42.92 41.15 -4.51
C LEU A 54 -43.88 41.96 -3.60
N ALA A 55 -43.43 42.39 -2.43
CA ALA A 55 -44.21 43.20 -1.53
C ALA A 55 -44.56 44.58 -2.16
N ASP A 56 -43.61 45.18 -2.86
CA ASP A 56 -43.76 46.46 -3.55
C ASP A 56 -44.74 46.36 -4.72
N ILE A 57 -44.75 45.23 -5.45
CA ILE A 57 -45.74 44.94 -6.53
C ILE A 57 -47.15 44.79 -5.92
N LEU A 58 -47.26 44.07 -4.80
CA LEU A 58 -48.55 43.95 -4.11
C LEU A 58 -49.07 45.28 -3.55
N GLY A 59 -48.14 46.16 -3.16
CA GLY A 59 -48.45 47.53 -2.73
C GLY A 59 -48.68 48.51 -3.89
N GLY A 60 -48.53 48.09 -5.15
CA GLY A 60 -48.73 48.91 -6.34
C GLY A 60 -47.60 49.92 -6.64
N SER A 61 -46.47 49.84 -5.98
CA SER A 61 -45.32 50.74 -6.11
C SER A 61 -44.27 50.31 -7.15
N GLU A 62 -44.28 49.04 -7.57
CA GLU A 62 -43.29 48.47 -8.51
C GLU A 62 -43.96 47.63 -9.61
N THR A 63 -43.20 47.35 -10.68
CA THR A 63 -43.68 46.62 -11.87
C THR A 63 -43.16 45.19 -11.93
N THR A 64 -43.92 44.30 -12.57
CA THR A 64 -43.51 42.91 -12.84
C THR A 64 -42.25 42.82 -13.71
N ALA A 65 -41.98 43.83 -14.55
CA ALA A 65 -40.80 43.94 -15.40
C ALA A 65 -39.52 44.03 -14.55
N ARG A 66 -39.52 44.77 -13.43
CA ARG A 66 -38.40 44.88 -12.50
C ARG A 66 -38.09 43.54 -11.82
N MET A 67 -39.13 42.82 -11.44
CA MET A 67 -38.98 41.47 -10.88
C MET A 67 -38.36 40.50 -11.88
N ALA A 68 -38.81 40.54 -13.15
CA ALA A 68 -38.23 39.72 -14.22
C ALA A 68 -36.74 40.01 -14.44
N LEU A 69 -36.35 41.30 -14.40
CA LEU A 69 -34.94 41.70 -14.48
C LEU A 69 -34.11 41.19 -13.31
N LEU A 70 -34.61 41.25 -12.07
CA LEU A 70 -33.95 40.72 -10.90
C LEU A 70 -33.79 39.20 -10.96
N VAL A 71 -34.81 38.46 -11.43
CA VAL A 71 -34.76 37.02 -11.65
C VAL A 71 -33.70 36.65 -12.69
N LEU A 72 -33.66 37.39 -13.82
CA LEU A 72 -32.66 37.17 -14.87
C LEU A 72 -31.24 37.40 -14.33
N ALA A 73 -31.01 38.50 -13.59
CA ALA A 73 -29.73 38.81 -12.97
C ALA A 73 -29.32 37.71 -11.95
N TYR A 74 -30.26 37.19 -11.17
CA TYR A 74 -30.02 36.08 -10.24
C TYR A 74 -29.64 34.81 -10.96
N ILE A 75 -30.36 34.43 -12.04
CA ILE A 75 -30.02 33.25 -12.84
C ILE A 75 -28.61 33.36 -13.42
N LEU A 76 -28.26 34.53 -14.01
CA LEU A 76 -26.91 34.75 -14.56
C LEU A 76 -25.84 34.64 -13.48
N THR A 77 -26.08 35.22 -12.31
CA THR A 77 -25.17 35.13 -11.18
C THR A 77 -24.98 33.67 -10.75
N ILE A 78 -26.05 32.89 -10.62
CA ILE A 78 -25.97 31.46 -10.27
C ILE A 78 -25.22 30.69 -11.35
N LEU A 79 -25.42 30.96 -12.62
CA LEU A 79 -24.68 30.28 -13.71
C LEU A 79 -23.15 30.47 -13.57
N VAL A 80 -22.71 31.72 -13.30
CA VAL A 80 -21.29 32.02 -13.07
C VAL A 80 -20.76 31.28 -11.83
N VAL A 81 -21.52 31.28 -10.74
CA VAL A 81 -21.17 30.59 -9.50
C VAL A 81 -21.07 29.09 -9.71
N GLN A 82 -21.99 28.46 -10.46
CA GLN A 82 -21.95 27.04 -10.76
C GLN A 82 -20.81 26.68 -11.74
N ALA A 83 -20.49 27.53 -12.70
CA ALA A 83 -19.34 27.38 -13.57
C ALA A 83 -18.03 27.39 -12.74
N ALA A 84 -17.89 28.35 -11.83
CA ALA A 84 -16.74 28.39 -10.91
C ALA A 84 -16.67 27.16 -10.01
N ARG A 85 -17.82 26.66 -9.54
CA ARG A 85 -17.91 25.40 -8.77
C ARG A 85 -17.44 24.19 -9.57
N PHE A 86 -17.82 24.11 -10.84
CA PHE A 86 -17.39 23.03 -11.74
C PHE A 86 -15.88 23.04 -11.93
N ILE A 87 -15.30 24.20 -12.26
CA ILE A 87 -13.85 24.39 -12.42
C ILE A 87 -13.13 23.99 -11.14
N LYS A 88 -13.56 24.49 -9.98
CA LYS A 88 -12.99 24.15 -8.70
C LYS A 88 -13.00 22.64 -8.45
N ARG A 89 -14.13 21.98 -8.63
CA ARG A 89 -14.27 20.53 -8.41
C ARG A 89 -13.38 19.70 -9.32
N PHE A 90 -13.26 20.11 -10.57
CA PHE A 90 -12.39 19.45 -11.54
C PHE A 90 -10.91 19.53 -11.11
N TYR A 91 -10.43 20.74 -10.81
CA TYR A 91 -9.02 20.94 -10.46
C TYR A 91 -8.66 20.42 -9.07
N VAL A 92 -9.56 20.39 -8.11
CA VAL A 92 -9.36 19.73 -6.81
C VAL A 92 -9.15 18.22 -7.01
N ARG A 93 -9.93 17.57 -7.86
CA ARG A 93 -9.75 16.14 -8.16
C ARG A 93 -8.44 15.89 -8.91
N ARG A 94 -8.12 16.75 -9.89
CA ARG A 94 -6.84 16.66 -10.62
C ARG A 94 -5.65 16.80 -9.67
N PHE A 95 -5.68 17.78 -8.78
CA PHE A 95 -4.70 17.96 -7.71
C PHE A 95 -4.54 16.69 -6.85
N ALA A 96 -5.65 16.14 -6.36
CA ALA A 96 -5.63 14.93 -5.54
C ALA A 96 -5.07 13.71 -6.31
N ASN A 97 -5.50 13.51 -7.56
CA ASN A 97 -5.04 12.38 -8.38
C ASN A 97 -3.54 12.47 -8.71
N ASN A 98 -3.03 13.68 -9.00
CA ASN A 98 -1.61 13.88 -9.25
C ASN A 98 -0.77 13.55 -8.01
N ILE A 99 -1.20 14.00 -6.84
CA ILE A 99 -0.54 13.67 -5.57
C ILE A 99 -0.61 12.17 -5.30
N ASN A 100 -1.77 11.54 -5.49
CA ASN A 100 -1.96 10.11 -5.27
C ASN A 100 -0.99 9.28 -6.12
N ARG A 101 -0.95 9.58 -7.43
CA ARG A 101 -0.01 8.92 -8.35
C ARG A 101 1.44 9.08 -7.90
N ARG A 102 1.83 10.30 -7.51
CA ARG A 102 3.20 10.61 -7.08
C ARG A 102 3.56 9.91 -5.77
N MET A 103 2.67 9.96 -4.77
CA MET A 103 2.88 9.29 -3.49
C MET A 103 2.96 7.77 -3.64
N LYS A 104 2.02 7.16 -4.38
CA LYS A 104 2.05 5.71 -4.65
C LYS A 104 3.31 5.29 -5.40
N GLY A 105 3.75 6.07 -6.39
CA GLY A 105 4.99 5.78 -7.12
C GLY A 105 6.24 5.82 -6.25
N ILE A 106 6.36 6.83 -5.38
CA ILE A 106 7.50 6.95 -4.44
C ILE A 106 7.47 5.83 -3.40
N LEU A 107 6.30 5.59 -2.80
CA LEU A 107 6.13 4.56 -1.79
C LEU A 107 6.45 3.18 -2.36
N TYR A 108 5.91 2.84 -3.53
CA TYR A 108 6.18 1.57 -4.20
C TYR A 108 7.67 1.40 -4.51
N ALA A 109 8.32 2.43 -5.08
CA ALA A 109 9.75 2.39 -5.38
C ALA A 109 10.63 2.14 -4.14
N ASN A 110 10.22 2.63 -2.97
CA ASN A 110 10.95 2.41 -1.72
C ASN A 110 10.56 1.10 -1.05
N LEU A 111 9.31 0.67 -1.18
CA LEU A 111 8.80 -0.57 -0.60
C LEU A 111 9.49 -1.80 -1.21
N VAL A 112 9.62 -1.85 -2.54
CA VAL A 112 10.31 -2.96 -3.24
C VAL A 112 11.82 -3.03 -2.98
N ARG A 113 12.37 -2.04 -2.29
CA ARG A 113 13.79 -1.98 -1.91
C ARG A 113 14.07 -2.30 -0.45
N GLN A 114 13.02 -2.57 0.31
CA GLN A 114 13.19 -3.02 1.69
C GLN A 114 13.82 -4.42 1.72
N SER A 115 14.55 -4.71 2.79
CA SER A 115 15.08 -6.06 3.02
C SER A 115 13.92 -7.05 3.19
N ARG A 116 14.17 -8.31 2.83
CA ARG A 116 13.20 -9.39 3.00
C ARG A 116 12.72 -9.49 4.46
N THR A 117 13.64 -9.38 5.42
CA THR A 117 13.35 -9.39 6.85
C THR A 117 12.36 -8.29 7.26
N ALA A 118 12.52 -7.06 6.72
CA ALA A 118 11.60 -5.97 6.98
C ALA A 118 10.21 -6.22 6.36
N LEU A 119 10.16 -6.79 5.14
CA LEU A 119 8.90 -7.15 4.48
C LEU A 119 8.16 -8.29 5.20
N GLU A 120 8.90 -9.31 5.69
CA GLU A 120 8.34 -10.43 6.44
C GLU A 120 7.82 -9.99 7.82
N GLN A 121 8.51 -9.09 8.52
CA GLN A 121 8.08 -8.54 9.82
C GLN A 121 6.79 -7.71 9.73
N GLU A 122 6.63 -6.92 8.69
CA GLU A 122 5.41 -6.10 8.51
C GLU A 122 4.21 -6.91 8.01
N GLY A 123 4.44 -7.98 7.28
CA GLY A 123 3.41 -8.83 6.68
C GLY A 123 2.71 -8.18 5.47
N ALA A 124 2.30 -9.01 4.51
CA ALA A 124 1.73 -8.56 3.23
C ALA A 124 0.48 -7.68 3.40
N GLY A 125 -0.38 -7.95 4.39
CA GLY A 125 -1.60 -7.18 4.65
C GLY A 125 -1.32 -5.75 5.11
N GLU A 126 -0.31 -5.55 5.97
CA GLU A 126 0.07 -4.22 6.43
C GLU A 126 0.73 -3.41 5.31
N LEU A 127 1.60 -4.03 4.52
CA LEU A 127 2.24 -3.41 3.37
C LEU A 127 1.21 -2.95 2.33
N MET A 128 0.20 -3.78 2.03
CA MET A 128 -0.91 -3.41 1.14
C MET A 128 -1.73 -2.25 1.71
N THR A 129 -1.96 -2.24 3.03
CA THR A 129 -2.67 -1.14 3.70
C THR A 129 -1.89 0.16 3.57
N LYS A 130 -0.57 0.15 3.80
CA LYS A 130 0.30 1.32 3.60
C LYS A 130 0.31 1.79 2.14
N ALA A 131 0.44 0.87 1.19
CA ALA A 131 0.55 1.19 -0.23
C ALA A 131 -0.73 1.76 -0.85
N ILE A 132 -1.90 1.35 -0.36
CA ILE A 132 -3.20 1.73 -0.93
C ILE A 132 -3.95 2.65 0.03
N SER A 133 -4.39 2.13 1.17
CA SER A 133 -5.34 2.81 2.05
C SER A 133 -4.74 4.03 2.75
N ASP A 134 -3.51 3.92 3.30
CA ASP A 134 -2.89 5.03 4.01
C ASP A 134 -2.51 6.17 3.06
N VAL A 135 -2.09 5.87 1.83
CA VAL A 135 -1.85 6.91 0.81
C VAL A 135 -3.16 7.60 0.43
N ASP A 136 -4.23 6.82 0.20
CA ASP A 136 -5.54 7.39 -0.16
C ASP A 136 -6.10 8.27 0.97
N ASP A 137 -5.93 7.88 2.22
CA ASP A 137 -6.32 8.69 3.40
C ASP A 137 -5.52 10.00 3.50
N CYS A 138 -4.21 9.97 3.24
CA CYS A 138 -3.38 11.17 3.19
C CYS A 138 -3.84 12.14 2.10
N VAL A 139 -4.06 11.62 0.89
CA VAL A 139 -4.51 12.42 -0.25
C VAL A 139 -5.91 12.98 -0.02
N GLU A 140 -6.82 12.18 0.54
CA GLU A 140 -8.18 12.63 0.88
C GLU A 140 -8.14 13.74 1.94
N GLY A 141 -7.26 13.64 2.94
CA GLY A 141 -7.05 14.71 3.91
C GLY A 141 -6.55 16.01 3.27
N MET A 142 -5.55 15.93 2.38
CA MET A 142 -5.06 17.10 1.62
C MET A 142 -6.16 17.69 0.73
N ARG A 143 -6.93 16.86 0.05
CA ARG A 143 -8.05 17.26 -0.80
C ARG A 143 -9.14 17.96 0.01
N LYS A 144 -9.55 17.38 1.14
CA LYS A 144 -10.57 17.98 2.01
C LYS A 144 -10.08 19.28 2.63
N PHE A 145 -8.83 19.34 3.09
CA PHE A 145 -8.25 20.58 3.58
C PHE A 145 -8.33 21.68 2.53
N THR A 146 -7.88 21.41 1.30
CA THR A 146 -7.94 22.38 0.19
C THR A 146 -9.36 22.78 -0.16
N THR A 147 -10.32 21.85 -0.13
CA THR A 147 -11.72 22.14 -0.44
C THR A 147 -12.39 22.95 0.65
N GLU A 148 -12.26 22.51 1.90
CA GLU A 148 -13.02 23.07 3.02
C GLU A 148 -12.49 24.44 3.50
N ILE A 149 -11.22 24.77 3.23
CA ILE A 149 -10.69 26.12 3.51
C ILE A 149 -11.50 27.17 2.75
N PHE A 150 -11.97 26.86 1.53
CA PHE A 150 -12.82 27.74 0.75
C PHE A 150 -14.31 27.53 1.04
N ASP A 151 -14.80 26.29 1.02
CA ASP A 151 -16.23 25.96 1.11
C ASP A 151 -16.81 26.23 2.49
N THR A 152 -15.99 26.12 3.50
CA THR A 152 -16.38 26.38 4.89
C THR A 152 -15.74 27.66 5.41
N GLY A 153 -14.42 27.83 5.31
CA GLY A 153 -13.71 28.97 5.87
C GLY A 153 -14.11 30.30 5.24
N VAL A 154 -13.93 30.44 3.92
CA VAL A 154 -14.24 31.69 3.21
C VAL A 154 -15.76 31.98 3.23
N ALA A 155 -16.60 30.95 3.06
CA ALA A 155 -18.03 31.13 3.09
C ALA A 155 -18.56 31.54 4.48
N LEU A 156 -18.05 30.91 5.57
CA LEU A 156 -18.41 31.29 6.93
C LEU A 156 -17.98 32.73 7.24
N ALA A 157 -16.74 33.10 6.90
CA ALA A 157 -16.25 34.46 7.07
C ALA A 157 -17.15 35.46 6.33
N GLY A 158 -17.51 35.15 5.07
CA GLY A 158 -18.39 35.98 4.26
C GLY A 158 -19.79 36.14 4.86
N TYR A 159 -20.42 35.06 5.33
CA TYR A 159 -21.73 35.13 5.99
C TYR A 159 -21.66 35.91 7.32
N VAL A 160 -20.62 35.70 8.14
CA VAL A 160 -20.43 36.43 9.39
C VAL A 160 -20.27 37.94 9.11
N VAL A 161 -19.40 38.30 8.15
CA VAL A 161 -19.21 39.72 7.78
C VAL A 161 -20.53 40.33 7.30
N MET A 162 -21.27 39.61 6.45
CA MET A 162 -22.56 40.08 5.94
C MET A 162 -23.57 40.32 7.08
N LEU A 163 -23.71 39.40 8.02
CA LEU A 163 -24.58 39.56 9.18
C LEU A 163 -24.18 40.75 10.03
N LEU A 164 -22.86 40.94 10.29
CA LEU A 164 -22.36 42.09 11.09
C LEU A 164 -22.58 43.42 10.40
N VAL A 165 -22.49 43.48 9.07
CA VAL A 165 -22.75 44.71 8.28
C VAL A 165 -24.24 45.08 8.29
N TYR A 166 -25.13 44.10 8.26
CA TYR A 166 -26.57 44.35 8.33
C TYR A 166 -27.04 44.80 9.72
N ASP A 167 -26.68 44.07 10.77
CA ASP A 167 -26.95 44.42 12.15
C ASP A 167 -26.03 43.63 13.10
N TRP A 168 -24.99 44.29 13.62
CA TRP A 168 -24.01 43.65 14.48
C TRP A 168 -24.61 43.18 15.83
N ARG A 169 -25.65 43.85 16.35
CA ARG A 169 -26.30 43.49 17.62
C ARG A 169 -27.06 42.18 17.48
N LEU A 170 -27.89 42.08 16.46
CA LEU A 170 -28.65 40.87 16.19
C LEU A 170 -27.75 39.74 15.74
N ALA A 171 -26.67 40.04 14.98
CA ALA A 171 -25.68 39.04 14.60
C ALA A 171 -25.01 38.41 15.84
N LEU A 172 -24.54 39.17 16.79
CA LEU A 172 -23.95 38.65 18.04
C LEU A 172 -24.96 37.85 18.85
N LEU A 173 -26.19 38.34 18.97
CA LEU A 173 -27.24 37.66 19.72
C LEU A 173 -27.60 36.31 19.10
N SER A 174 -27.78 36.23 17.78
CA SER A 174 -28.11 35.00 17.06
C SER A 174 -26.96 34.01 17.04
N LEU A 175 -25.71 34.51 16.95
CA LEU A 175 -24.51 33.65 16.97
C LEU A 175 -24.18 33.07 18.35
N LEU A 176 -24.80 33.58 19.44
CA LEU A 176 -24.54 33.09 20.81
C LEU A 176 -24.80 31.58 20.96
N PHE A 177 -25.73 31.02 20.23
CA PHE A 177 -26.07 29.59 20.25
C PHE A 177 -25.13 28.69 19.43
N THR A 178 -24.38 29.29 18.50
CA THR A 178 -23.44 28.51 17.68
C THR A 178 -22.31 27.88 18.52
N PRO A 179 -21.62 28.57 19.45
CA PRO A 179 -20.66 27.94 20.35
C PRO A 179 -21.28 26.84 21.23
N PHE A 180 -22.53 26.99 21.67
CA PHE A 180 -23.22 25.98 22.47
C PHE A 180 -23.39 24.68 21.69
N SER A 181 -23.68 24.74 20.39
CA SER A 181 -23.77 23.55 19.53
C SER A 181 -22.43 22.80 19.45
N TYR A 182 -21.28 23.49 19.48
CA TYR A 182 -19.96 22.86 19.54
C TYR A 182 -19.71 22.16 20.89
N VAL A 183 -20.19 22.72 21.98
CA VAL A 183 -20.12 22.07 23.30
C VAL A 183 -20.92 20.78 23.32
N CYS A 184 -22.14 20.78 22.79
CA CYS A 184 -22.96 19.57 22.60
C CYS A 184 -22.25 18.52 21.73
N ALA A 185 -21.65 18.93 20.63
CA ALA A 185 -20.87 18.06 19.74
C ALA A 185 -19.64 17.48 20.45
N ALA A 186 -18.94 18.28 21.26
CA ALA A 186 -17.79 17.83 22.05
C ALA A 186 -18.20 16.78 23.11
N TRP A 187 -19.35 16.95 23.74
CA TRP A 187 -19.90 16.00 24.72
C TRP A 187 -20.26 14.66 24.08
N MET A 188 -20.84 14.68 22.88
CA MET A 188 -21.17 13.47 22.11
C MET A 188 -19.97 12.77 21.48
N LYS A 189 -18.81 13.42 21.41
CA LYS A 189 -17.60 12.86 20.76
C LYS A 189 -17.18 11.50 21.34
N LYS A 190 -17.18 11.38 22.68
CA LYS A 190 -16.77 10.14 23.37
C LYS A 190 -17.68 8.95 23.05
N PRO A 191 -19.03 9.03 23.16
CA PRO A 191 -19.95 7.94 22.75
C PRO A 191 -19.79 7.56 21.28
N VAL A 192 -19.72 8.52 20.38
CA VAL A 192 -19.53 8.30 18.94
C VAL A 192 -18.23 7.56 18.66
N GLN A 193 -17.12 7.98 19.28
CA GLN A 193 -15.81 7.32 19.11
C GLN A 193 -15.81 5.90 19.65
N ARG A 194 -16.40 5.66 20.83
CA ARG A 194 -16.51 4.32 21.44
C ARG A 194 -17.34 3.37 20.56
N ALA A 195 -18.51 3.82 20.11
CA ALA A 195 -19.36 3.04 19.22
C ALA A 195 -18.68 2.75 17.88
N GLY A 196 -17.99 3.74 17.29
CA GLY A 196 -17.23 3.59 16.06
C GLY A 196 -16.05 2.63 16.19
N ALA A 197 -15.35 2.63 17.33
CA ALA A 197 -14.26 1.70 17.60
C ALA A 197 -14.76 0.25 17.75
N ALA A 198 -15.88 0.06 18.46
CA ALA A 198 -16.54 -1.26 18.59
C ALA A 198 -16.98 -1.80 17.22
N TYR A 199 -17.60 -0.96 16.39
CA TYR A 199 -17.98 -1.30 15.02
C TYR A 199 -16.77 -1.72 14.16
N LYS A 200 -15.67 -0.95 14.19
CA LYS A 200 -14.46 -1.29 13.43
C LYS A 200 -13.86 -2.63 13.86
N LYS A 201 -13.86 -2.92 15.17
CA LYS A 201 -13.39 -4.21 15.70
C LYS A 201 -14.26 -5.37 15.19
N ALA A 202 -15.58 -5.22 15.23
CA ALA A 202 -16.51 -6.24 14.74
C ALA A 202 -16.40 -6.43 13.21
N ALA A 203 -16.24 -5.34 12.46
CA ALA A 203 -16.01 -5.38 11.01
C ALA A 203 -14.72 -6.13 10.64
N GLY A 204 -13.65 -5.92 11.40
CA GLY A 204 -12.38 -6.65 11.22
C GLY A 204 -12.55 -8.15 11.50
N ALA A 205 -13.25 -8.52 12.56
CA ALA A 205 -13.53 -9.92 12.89
C ALA A 205 -14.39 -10.61 11.81
N LEU A 206 -15.43 -9.94 11.32
CA LEU A 206 -16.26 -10.45 10.21
C LEU A 206 -15.44 -10.62 8.92
N SER A 207 -14.59 -9.65 8.58
CA SER A 207 -13.72 -9.74 7.40
C SER A 207 -12.74 -10.92 7.49
N ALA A 208 -12.16 -11.16 8.66
CA ALA A 208 -11.29 -12.31 8.90
C ALA A 208 -12.05 -13.64 8.75
N ALA A 209 -13.26 -13.75 9.32
CA ALA A 209 -14.11 -14.93 9.19
C ALA A 209 -14.54 -15.17 7.73
N THR A 210 -14.86 -14.11 6.99
CA THR A 210 -15.20 -14.19 5.56
C THR A 210 -14.02 -14.72 4.72
N LEU A 211 -12.82 -14.19 4.99
CA LEU A 211 -11.61 -14.61 4.29
C LEU A 211 -11.26 -16.07 4.59
N ASP A 212 -11.39 -16.49 5.86
CA ASP A 212 -11.17 -17.87 6.27
C ASP A 212 -12.12 -18.83 5.54
N ARG A 213 -13.42 -18.50 5.50
CA ARG A 213 -14.40 -19.30 4.77
C ARG A 213 -14.14 -19.37 3.27
N ALA A 214 -13.76 -18.25 2.66
CA ALA A 214 -13.46 -18.23 1.23
C ALA A 214 -12.23 -19.08 0.88
N ARG A 215 -11.18 -19.03 1.70
CA ARG A 215 -9.95 -19.81 1.50
C ARG A 215 -10.14 -21.31 1.74
N ASN A 216 -10.90 -21.66 2.76
CA ASN A 216 -11.06 -23.04 3.23
C ASN A 216 -12.38 -23.67 2.81
N ALA A 217 -13.13 -23.07 1.87
CA ALA A 217 -14.46 -23.53 1.47
C ALA A 217 -14.49 -25.01 1.03
N VAL A 218 -13.47 -25.44 0.26
CA VAL A 218 -13.34 -26.83 -0.18
C VAL A 218 -13.08 -27.76 1.01
N THR A 219 -12.19 -27.35 1.92
CA THR A 219 -11.86 -28.12 3.14
C THR A 219 -13.12 -28.34 3.99
N TYR A 220 -13.91 -27.30 4.19
CA TYR A 220 -15.14 -27.41 4.98
C TYR A 220 -16.14 -28.40 4.37
N ARG A 221 -16.29 -28.41 3.03
CA ARG A 221 -17.13 -29.39 2.31
C ARG A 221 -16.63 -30.81 2.45
N ILE A 222 -15.32 -31.02 2.29
CA ILE A 222 -14.72 -32.36 2.39
C ILE A 222 -14.92 -32.96 3.77
N TYR A 223 -14.87 -32.15 4.83
CA TYR A 223 -15.00 -32.61 6.21
C TYR A 223 -16.40 -32.44 6.78
N GLY A 224 -17.40 -31.96 6.02
CA GLY A 224 -18.79 -31.77 6.45
C GLY A 224 -18.94 -30.80 7.63
N CYS A 225 -18.11 -29.74 7.67
CA CYS A 225 -18.10 -28.77 8.76
C CYS A 225 -18.83 -27.46 8.42
N GLU A 226 -19.56 -27.40 7.30
CA GLU A 226 -20.20 -26.16 6.81
C GLU A 226 -21.16 -25.55 7.82
N ASP A 227 -22.02 -26.37 8.43
CA ASP A 227 -23.06 -25.89 9.36
C ASP A 227 -22.45 -25.28 10.61
N ALA A 228 -21.49 -25.97 11.26
CA ALA A 228 -20.80 -25.46 12.44
C ALA A 228 -20.03 -24.15 12.16
N ARG A 229 -19.45 -24.03 10.97
CA ARG A 229 -18.77 -22.81 10.54
C ARG A 229 -19.75 -21.71 10.14
N SER A 230 -20.93 -22.06 9.63
CA SER A 230 -22.00 -21.11 9.34
C SER A 230 -22.51 -20.46 10.61
N GLU A 231 -22.75 -21.22 11.68
CA GLU A 231 -23.18 -20.70 12.98
C GLU A 231 -22.16 -19.69 13.54
N GLN A 232 -20.85 -20.00 13.49
CA GLN A 232 -19.79 -19.07 13.91
C GLN A 232 -19.75 -17.78 13.09
N TYR A 233 -20.06 -17.87 11.79
CA TYR A 233 -20.14 -16.71 10.91
C TYR A 233 -21.35 -15.84 11.20
N GLU A 234 -22.52 -16.45 11.44
CA GLU A 234 -23.75 -15.75 11.84
C GLU A 234 -23.54 -14.99 13.16
N ASP A 235 -22.87 -15.59 14.14
CA ASP A 235 -22.49 -14.90 15.38
C ASP A 235 -21.62 -13.66 15.14
N ALA A 236 -20.68 -13.75 14.21
CA ALA A 236 -19.84 -12.62 13.83
C ALA A 236 -20.64 -11.52 13.08
N LEU A 237 -21.58 -11.92 12.24
CA LEU A 237 -22.50 -11.06 11.51
C LEU A 237 -23.45 -10.32 12.46
N ASP A 238 -24.04 -11.02 13.41
CA ASP A 238 -24.89 -10.46 14.46
C ASP A 238 -24.17 -9.39 15.29
N ARG A 239 -22.93 -9.68 15.70
CA ARG A 239 -22.11 -8.70 16.45
C ARG A 239 -21.79 -7.48 15.60
N TYR A 240 -21.48 -7.70 14.33
CA TYR A 240 -21.24 -6.61 13.36
C TYR A 240 -22.50 -5.76 13.21
N GLU A 241 -23.68 -6.37 12.98
CA GLU A 241 -24.94 -5.64 12.82
C GLU A 241 -25.27 -4.80 14.05
N LYS A 242 -25.27 -5.39 15.25
CA LYS A 242 -25.56 -4.70 16.52
C LYS A 242 -24.63 -3.51 16.76
N THR A 243 -23.34 -3.69 16.48
CA THR A 243 -22.36 -2.61 16.64
C THR A 243 -22.49 -1.55 15.55
N ALA A 244 -22.82 -1.94 14.31
CA ALA A 244 -23.06 -1.04 13.18
C ALA A 244 -24.29 -0.15 13.44
N VAL A 245 -25.41 -0.74 13.84
CA VAL A 245 -26.64 -0.02 14.20
C VAL A 245 -26.37 0.99 15.32
N ARG A 246 -25.72 0.54 16.40
CA ARG A 246 -25.38 1.43 17.51
C ARG A 246 -24.46 2.59 17.09
N SER A 247 -23.45 2.31 16.25
CA SER A 247 -22.56 3.34 15.71
C SER A 247 -23.31 4.33 14.83
N ASN A 248 -24.18 3.84 13.95
CA ASN A 248 -24.97 4.67 13.05
C ASN A 248 -25.98 5.55 13.80
N VAL A 249 -26.63 5.04 14.83
CA VAL A 249 -27.54 5.83 15.69
C VAL A 249 -26.80 7.01 16.32
N TRP A 250 -25.65 6.77 16.95
CA TRP A 250 -24.87 7.86 17.55
C TRP A 250 -24.34 8.87 16.50
N GLN A 251 -23.90 8.40 15.34
CA GLN A 251 -23.43 9.28 14.26
C GLN A 251 -24.57 10.07 13.63
N SER A 252 -25.75 9.48 13.48
CA SER A 252 -26.92 10.12 12.87
C SER A 252 -27.65 11.07 13.84
N ALA A 253 -27.54 10.86 15.15
CA ALA A 253 -28.13 11.75 16.15
C ALA A 253 -27.37 13.10 16.28
N LEU A 254 -26.08 13.13 15.95
CA LEU A 254 -25.25 14.32 16.10
C LEU A 254 -25.69 15.51 15.22
N PRO A 255 -25.94 15.35 13.89
CA PRO A 255 -26.33 16.46 13.02
C PRO A 255 -27.65 17.13 13.42
N PRO A 256 -28.75 16.43 13.73
CA PRO A 256 -30.00 17.04 14.17
C PRO A 256 -29.85 17.85 15.46
N LEU A 257 -29.14 17.31 16.45
CA LEU A 257 -28.91 18.03 17.72
C LEU A 257 -28.08 19.31 17.53
N TYR A 258 -27.05 19.21 16.71
CA TYR A 258 -26.24 20.36 16.35
C TYR A 258 -27.07 21.43 15.62
N LEU A 259 -27.89 21.04 14.65
CA LEU A 259 -28.76 21.93 13.90
C LEU A 259 -29.79 22.57 14.81
N ALA A 260 -30.51 21.80 15.62
CA ALA A 260 -31.51 22.32 16.55
C ALA A 260 -30.94 23.36 17.52
N ALA A 261 -29.76 23.08 18.10
CA ALA A 261 -29.10 24.05 18.98
C ALA A 261 -28.69 25.34 18.24
N SER A 262 -28.18 25.23 17.02
CA SER A 262 -27.77 26.39 16.22
C SER A 262 -28.95 27.18 15.66
N GLU A 263 -30.01 26.51 15.28
CA GLU A 263 -31.27 27.11 14.76
C GLU A 263 -32.06 27.86 15.84
N ALA A 264 -31.77 27.64 17.14
CA ALA A 264 -32.36 28.45 18.20
C ALA A 264 -32.10 29.96 18.00
N GLY A 265 -31.00 30.33 17.35
CA GLY A 265 -30.71 31.70 16.93
C GLY A 265 -31.77 32.32 16.01
N VAL A 266 -32.47 31.51 15.22
CA VAL A 266 -33.54 31.94 14.31
C VAL A 266 -34.70 32.55 15.09
N LEU A 267 -35.00 32.06 16.31
CA LEU A 267 -36.05 32.64 17.16
C LEU A 267 -35.76 34.09 17.50
N PHE A 268 -34.50 34.43 17.76
CA PHE A 268 -34.09 35.83 18.01
C PHE A 268 -34.21 36.69 16.77
N ILE A 269 -33.86 36.13 15.60
CA ILE A 269 -33.99 36.83 14.31
C ILE A 269 -35.46 37.08 13.99
N LEU A 270 -36.35 36.12 14.22
CA LEU A 270 -37.78 36.32 14.02
C LEU A 270 -38.34 37.37 14.98
N TRP A 271 -38.00 37.30 16.26
CA TRP A 271 -38.52 38.22 17.27
C TRP A 271 -38.02 39.65 17.10
N PHE A 272 -36.72 39.85 17.06
CA PHE A 272 -36.12 41.19 16.99
C PHE A 272 -36.14 41.74 15.57
N GLY A 273 -35.98 40.89 14.54
CA GLY A 273 -36.06 41.29 13.17
C GLY A 273 -37.48 41.75 12.76
N ALA A 274 -38.53 41.07 13.24
CA ALA A 274 -39.90 41.54 13.06
C ALA A 274 -40.12 42.93 13.73
N LYS A 275 -39.61 43.17 14.94
CA LYS A 275 -39.68 44.47 15.59
C LYS A 275 -38.96 45.55 14.77
N ASN A 276 -37.82 45.24 14.18
CA ASN A 276 -37.08 46.15 13.33
C ASN A 276 -37.85 46.49 12.03
N VAL A 277 -38.56 45.53 11.45
CA VAL A 277 -39.43 45.76 10.26
C VAL A 277 -40.67 46.60 10.63
N LEU A 278 -41.28 46.35 11.80
CA LEU A 278 -42.42 47.09 12.28
C LEU A 278 -42.06 48.48 12.81
N GLY A 279 -40.75 48.84 12.82
CA GLY A 279 -40.29 50.16 13.29
C GLY A 279 -40.25 50.32 14.82
N THR A 280 -40.50 49.25 15.58
CA THR A 280 -40.48 49.23 17.06
C THR A 280 -39.15 48.70 17.64
N GLY A 281 -38.21 48.33 16.79
CA GLY A 281 -36.88 47.81 17.18
C GLY A 281 -35.80 48.90 17.21
N TRP A 282 -34.53 48.48 17.36
CA TRP A 282 -33.38 49.35 17.39
C TRP A 282 -32.80 49.75 16.04
N SER A 283 -33.25 49.12 14.94
CA SER A 283 -32.90 49.45 13.56
C SER A 283 -34.18 49.44 12.69
N ARG A 284 -34.23 50.29 11.66
CA ARG A 284 -35.32 50.23 10.70
C ARG A 284 -34.92 49.29 9.56
N TRP A 285 -35.71 48.25 9.35
CA TRP A 285 -35.48 47.24 8.33
C TRP A 285 -36.60 47.29 7.29
N ASP A 286 -36.25 46.96 6.06
CA ASP A 286 -37.17 46.53 5.02
C ASP A 286 -37.31 45.01 4.99
N ILE A 287 -38.24 44.47 4.22
CA ILE A 287 -38.43 43.02 4.03
C ILE A 287 -37.20 42.40 3.40
N ALA A 288 -36.49 43.15 2.53
CA ALA A 288 -35.26 42.69 1.92
C ALA A 288 -34.18 42.39 2.95
N THR A 289 -33.95 43.30 3.88
CA THR A 289 -32.96 43.17 4.98
C THR A 289 -33.31 42.00 5.88
N PHE A 290 -34.58 41.86 6.28
CA PHE A 290 -35.03 40.77 7.14
C PHE A 290 -34.80 39.39 6.47
N THR A 291 -35.25 39.23 5.23
CA THR A 291 -35.13 38.00 4.48
C THR A 291 -33.65 37.64 4.22
N THR A 292 -32.85 38.65 3.83
CA THR A 292 -31.40 38.46 3.63
C THR A 292 -30.70 38.01 4.90
N PHE A 293 -30.96 38.65 6.04
CA PHE A 293 -30.37 38.32 7.32
C PHE A 293 -30.72 36.89 7.77
N LEU A 294 -32.00 36.52 7.69
CA LEU A 294 -32.50 35.18 8.02
C LEU A 294 -31.87 34.11 7.12
N SER A 295 -31.83 34.35 5.80
CA SER A 295 -31.22 33.41 4.85
C SER A 295 -29.70 33.29 5.06
N CYS A 296 -29.00 34.37 5.34
CA CYS A 296 -27.55 34.33 5.67
C CYS A 296 -27.30 33.49 6.90
N PHE A 297 -28.06 33.68 7.97
CA PHE A 297 -27.89 32.95 9.22
C PHE A 297 -28.14 31.44 9.04
N THR A 298 -29.23 31.05 8.39
CA THR A 298 -29.56 29.65 8.13
C THR A 298 -28.45 28.96 7.31
N LYS A 299 -27.96 29.64 6.27
CA LYS A 299 -26.85 29.12 5.44
C LYS A 299 -25.55 29.02 6.24
N LEU A 300 -25.27 29.97 7.13
CA LEU A 300 -24.11 29.92 8.04
C LEU A 300 -24.18 28.71 8.97
N VAL A 301 -25.32 28.44 9.59
CA VAL A 301 -25.53 27.29 10.50
C VAL A 301 -25.29 25.98 9.74
N VAL A 302 -25.86 25.80 8.55
CA VAL A 302 -25.65 24.60 7.73
C VAL A 302 -24.17 24.42 7.33
N LYS A 303 -23.48 25.52 7.02
CA LYS A 303 -22.04 25.45 6.66
C LYS A 303 -21.16 25.13 7.88
N SER A 304 -21.46 25.69 9.05
CA SER A 304 -20.67 25.45 10.26
C SER A 304 -20.68 23.98 10.70
N SER A 305 -21.78 23.26 10.46
CA SER A 305 -21.87 21.81 10.78
C SER A 305 -20.85 20.93 10.02
N LYS A 306 -20.28 21.43 8.93
CA LYS A 306 -19.32 20.68 8.10
C LYS A 306 -17.90 20.73 8.60
N VAL A 307 -17.56 21.68 9.50
CA VAL A 307 -16.20 21.85 10.07
C VAL A 307 -15.71 20.58 10.75
N ALA A 308 -16.57 19.86 11.46
CA ALA A 308 -16.22 18.61 12.14
C ALA A 308 -15.75 17.51 11.18
N LYS A 309 -16.31 17.46 9.97
CA LYS A 309 -15.92 16.48 8.93
C LYS A 309 -14.51 16.74 8.40
N LEU A 310 -14.11 18.01 8.29
CA LEU A 310 -12.74 18.39 7.95
C LEU A 310 -11.75 17.88 9.01
N PHE A 311 -12.04 18.14 10.28
CA PHE A 311 -11.16 17.76 11.38
C PHE A 311 -10.89 16.25 11.42
N ASN A 312 -11.95 15.43 11.26
CA ASN A 312 -11.82 13.98 11.20
C ASN A 312 -10.98 13.50 10.02
N ALA A 313 -11.13 14.12 8.85
CA ALA A 313 -10.35 13.75 7.66
C ALA A 313 -8.87 14.11 7.80
N VAL A 314 -8.56 15.27 8.38
CA VAL A 314 -7.19 15.71 8.64
C VAL A 314 -6.51 14.83 9.69
N GLN A 315 -7.22 14.48 10.79
CA GLN A 315 -6.68 13.57 11.81
C GLN A 315 -6.39 12.17 11.22
N LYS A 316 -7.31 11.65 10.41
CA LYS A 316 -7.10 10.35 9.74
C LYS A 316 -5.87 10.39 8.84
N ALA A 317 -5.74 11.45 8.04
CA ALA A 317 -4.59 11.65 7.17
C ALA A 317 -3.27 11.78 7.96
N GLU A 318 -3.28 12.44 9.12
CA GLU A 318 -2.10 12.56 9.98
C GLU A 318 -1.63 11.20 10.50
N VAL A 319 -2.55 10.35 10.95
CA VAL A 319 -2.24 8.99 11.40
C VAL A 319 -1.63 8.17 10.26
N SER A 320 -2.28 8.16 9.10
CA SER A 320 -1.79 7.45 7.92
C SER A 320 -0.44 7.99 7.43
N TRP A 321 -0.25 9.32 7.47
CA TRP A 321 1.03 9.94 7.14
C TRP A 321 2.18 9.48 8.05
N LYS A 322 1.94 9.39 9.36
CA LYS A 322 2.97 8.90 10.31
C LYS A 322 3.42 7.48 9.99
N ARG A 323 2.52 6.63 9.48
CA ARG A 323 2.82 5.24 9.10
C ARG A 323 3.64 5.15 7.81
N ILE A 324 3.31 5.97 6.79
CA ILE A 324 4.00 5.91 5.49
C ILE A 324 5.23 6.79 5.39
N LYS A 325 5.38 7.81 6.25
CA LYS A 325 6.48 8.80 6.22
C LYS A 325 7.89 8.18 6.18
N PRO A 326 8.21 7.09 6.93
CA PRO A 326 9.52 6.45 6.84
C PRO A 326 9.88 5.96 5.43
N LEU A 327 8.86 5.58 4.65
CA LEU A 327 8.98 5.12 3.25
C LEU A 327 8.94 6.26 2.22
N MET A 328 8.55 7.47 2.64
CA MET A 328 8.47 8.63 1.76
C MET A 328 9.83 9.34 1.64
N LYS A 329 10.82 8.60 1.13
CA LYS A 329 12.17 9.11 0.81
C LYS A 329 12.30 9.26 -0.70
N GLN A 330 13.24 10.09 -1.14
CA GLN A 330 13.53 10.19 -2.57
C GLN A 330 14.10 8.86 -3.05
N PRO A 331 13.51 8.21 -4.05
CA PRO A 331 14.04 6.95 -4.56
C PRO A 331 15.44 7.17 -5.10
N GLU A 332 16.40 6.37 -4.67
CA GLU A 332 17.75 6.41 -5.21
C GLU A 332 17.72 6.12 -6.72
N GLN A 333 18.54 6.82 -7.48
CA GLN A 333 18.75 6.47 -8.88
C GLN A 333 19.59 5.19 -8.91
N LEU A 334 19.02 4.15 -9.54
CA LEU A 334 19.73 2.89 -9.69
C LEU A 334 20.77 3.07 -10.81
N GLU A 335 22.04 2.95 -10.45
CA GLU A 335 23.10 2.79 -11.44
C GLU A 335 22.91 1.48 -12.23
N PRO A 336 23.38 1.38 -13.47
CA PRO A 336 23.35 0.12 -14.22
C PRO A 336 24.00 -1.02 -13.42
N LEU A 337 23.41 -2.23 -13.51
CA LEU A 337 23.96 -3.39 -12.83
C LEU A 337 25.26 -3.80 -13.49
N GLN A 338 26.38 -3.70 -12.80
CA GLN A 338 27.68 -4.16 -13.29
C GLN A 338 27.98 -5.51 -12.63
N VAL A 339 27.97 -6.56 -13.45
CA VAL A 339 28.34 -7.91 -13.00
C VAL A 339 29.85 -7.99 -12.88
N PRO A 340 30.41 -8.31 -11.70
CA PRO A 340 31.86 -8.42 -11.52
C PRO A 340 32.39 -9.65 -12.25
N GLN A 341 33.70 -9.65 -12.51
CA GLN A 341 34.39 -10.83 -13.04
C GLN A 341 34.41 -11.95 -11.98
N ALA A 342 34.49 -13.18 -12.46
CA ALA A 342 34.61 -14.34 -11.58
C ALA A 342 35.87 -14.23 -10.71
N ALA A 343 35.73 -14.61 -9.44
CA ALA A 343 36.80 -14.60 -8.44
C ALA A 343 36.53 -15.68 -7.39
N ASP A 344 37.56 -16.01 -6.63
CA ASP A 344 37.44 -16.97 -5.53
C ASP A 344 36.43 -16.52 -4.48
N VAL A 345 35.72 -17.47 -3.91
CA VAL A 345 34.87 -17.27 -2.75
C VAL A 345 35.53 -17.89 -1.53
N THR A 346 35.86 -17.07 -0.52
CA THR A 346 36.51 -17.53 0.70
C THR A 346 35.62 -17.30 1.90
N LEU A 347 35.32 -18.36 2.64
CA LEU A 347 34.61 -18.32 3.90
C LEU A 347 35.65 -18.56 5.02
N LYS A 348 35.67 -17.71 6.06
CA LYS A 348 36.56 -17.83 7.22
C LYS A 348 35.75 -17.72 8.51
N ASP A 349 35.81 -18.76 9.30
CA ASP A 349 35.14 -18.89 10.60
C ASP A 349 33.68 -18.43 10.56
N LEU A 350 33.03 -18.75 9.45
CA LEU A 350 31.65 -18.33 9.24
C LEU A 350 30.73 -19.03 10.22
N ALA A 351 29.91 -18.21 10.92
CA ALA A 351 28.92 -18.66 11.87
C ALA A 351 27.62 -17.84 11.74
N PHE A 352 26.50 -18.46 12.07
CA PHE A 352 25.21 -17.83 12.05
C PHE A 352 24.35 -18.27 13.24
N ALA A 353 23.58 -17.33 13.80
CA ALA A 353 22.60 -17.57 14.87
C ALA A 353 21.30 -16.78 14.62
N TYR A 354 20.16 -17.33 15.03
CA TYR A 354 18.91 -16.59 15.16
C TYR A 354 18.74 -16.15 16.63
N GLY A 355 18.98 -14.85 16.88
CA GLY A 355 19.09 -14.36 18.26
C GLY A 355 20.23 -15.10 19.01
N ASP A 356 19.88 -15.77 20.10
CA ASP A 356 20.83 -16.54 20.92
C ASP A 356 20.95 -18.01 20.48
N VAL A 357 20.24 -18.46 19.46
CA VAL A 357 20.25 -19.86 19.01
C VAL A 357 21.25 -20.02 17.85
N PRO A 358 22.42 -20.67 18.11
CA PRO A 358 23.41 -20.96 17.08
C PRO A 358 22.85 -21.97 16.06
N ILE A 359 23.03 -21.70 14.76
CA ILE A 359 22.60 -22.58 13.68
C ILE A 359 23.79 -23.36 13.12
N PHE A 360 24.90 -22.69 12.84
CA PHE A 360 26.17 -23.32 12.47
C PHE A 360 27.35 -22.41 12.84
N SER A 361 28.53 -23.01 12.97
CA SER A 361 29.76 -22.30 13.30
C SER A 361 31.00 -22.99 12.71
N GLY A 362 32.09 -22.23 12.58
CA GLY A 362 33.41 -22.73 12.19
C GLY A 362 33.51 -23.15 10.72
N LEU A 363 32.69 -22.60 9.82
CA LEU A 363 32.77 -22.93 8.40
C LEU A 363 33.94 -22.19 7.75
N ASN A 364 34.93 -22.98 7.31
CA ASN A 364 36.09 -22.53 6.56
C ASN A 364 36.13 -23.23 5.21
N LEU A 365 36.13 -22.45 4.10
CA LEU A 365 36.08 -22.97 2.74
C LEU A 365 36.72 -21.96 1.78
N THR A 366 37.41 -22.44 0.75
CA THR A 366 37.75 -21.66 -0.44
C THR A 366 37.27 -22.39 -1.66
N ALA A 367 36.51 -21.68 -2.51
CA ALA A 367 35.97 -22.18 -3.76
C ALA A 367 36.46 -21.33 -4.93
N HIS A 368 36.90 -21.97 -6.00
CA HIS A 368 37.43 -21.34 -7.21
C HIS A 368 36.38 -21.30 -8.35
N PRO A 369 36.46 -20.38 -9.31
CA PRO A 369 35.62 -20.44 -10.50
C PRO A 369 35.74 -21.78 -11.21
N GLY A 370 34.59 -22.41 -11.48
CA GLY A 370 34.49 -23.80 -11.97
C GLY A 370 34.06 -24.82 -10.90
N ASP A 371 34.15 -24.45 -9.63
CA ASP A 371 33.81 -25.38 -8.53
C ASP A 371 32.29 -25.43 -8.29
N ILE A 372 31.80 -26.64 -8.05
CA ILE A 372 30.47 -26.92 -7.50
C ILE A 372 30.66 -27.47 -6.07
N ILE A 373 30.16 -26.71 -5.11
CA ILE A 373 30.26 -27.05 -3.69
C ILE A 373 28.93 -27.59 -3.22
N GLY A 374 28.89 -28.85 -2.81
CA GLY A 374 27.68 -29.48 -2.27
C GLY A 374 27.46 -29.05 -0.81
N ILE A 375 26.22 -28.69 -0.47
CA ILE A 375 25.83 -28.39 0.93
C ILE A 375 24.72 -29.35 1.31
N THR A 376 24.95 -30.14 2.38
CA THR A 376 23.96 -31.11 2.84
C THR A 376 24.00 -31.28 4.37
N GLY A 377 23.09 -32.09 4.90
CA GLY A 377 22.93 -32.39 6.32
C GLY A 377 21.48 -32.74 6.66
N PRO A 378 21.19 -33.11 7.90
CA PRO A 378 19.84 -33.43 8.38
C PRO A 378 18.82 -32.34 8.11
N VAL A 379 17.53 -32.67 8.23
CA VAL A 379 16.45 -31.67 8.15
C VAL A 379 16.62 -30.64 9.26
N ALA A 380 16.41 -29.37 8.96
CA ALA A 380 16.51 -28.22 9.87
C ALA A 380 17.93 -27.93 10.43
N CYS A 381 19.02 -28.44 9.83
CA CYS A 381 20.38 -28.12 10.25
C CYS A 381 20.94 -26.77 9.78
N GLY A 382 20.16 -25.97 9.04
CA GLY A 382 20.57 -24.62 8.62
C GLY A 382 21.08 -24.49 7.18
N LYS A 383 20.85 -25.47 6.29
CA LYS A 383 21.29 -25.43 4.88
C LYS A 383 20.79 -24.19 4.15
N SER A 384 19.47 -23.96 4.15
CA SER A 384 18.87 -22.78 3.49
C SER A 384 19.28 -21.48 4.17
N THR A 385 19.57 -21.51 5.48
CA THR A 385 20.13 -20.36 6.21
C THR A 385 21.52 -20.01 5.69
N LEU A 386 22.39 -21.00 5.47
CA LEU A 386 23.71 -20.78 4.87
C LEU A 386 23.58 -20.17 3.48
N GLY A 387 22.63 -20.65 2.64
CA GLY A 387 22.35 -20.05 1.35
C GLY A 387 21.95 -18.57 1.44
N ARG A 388 21.15 -18.19 2.44
CA ARG A 388 20.72 -16.80 2.67
C ARG A 388 21.84 -15.89 3.19
N VAL A 389 22.88 -16.40 3.83
CA VAL A 389 24.05 -15.62 4.24
C VAL A 389 24.69 -14.91 3.03
N PHE A 390 24.73 -15.57 1.88
CA PHE A 390 25.26 -14.97 0.65
C PHE A 390 24.43 -13.78 0.12
N LEU A 391 23.19 -13.63 0.56
CA LEU A 391 22.35 -12.46 0.21
C LEU A 391 22.57 -11.27 1.15
N CYS A 392 23.35 -11.44 2.22
CA CYS A 392 23.58 -10.42 3.26
C CYS A 392 22.28 -9.87 3.89
N GLU A 393 21.19 -10.68 3.90
CA GLU A 393 19.89 -10.26 4.44
C GLU A 393 19.85 -10.29 5.99
N ALA A 394 20.77 -11.04 6.60
CA ALA A 394 20.90 -11.13 8.05
C ALA A 394 22.39 -11.05 8.45
N PRO A 395 22.69 -10.48 9.62
CA PRO A 395 24.06 -10.39 10.10
C PRO A 395 24.62 -11.78 10.40
N TYR A 396 25.86 -12.02 10.04
CA TYR A 396 26.62 -13.23 10.31
C TYR A 396 27.94 -12.90 11.01
N ALA A 397 28.56 -13.87 11.67
CA ALA A 397 29.90 -13.77 12.25
C ALA A 397 30.91 -14.44 11.31
N GLY A 398 32.17 -14.01 11.39
CA GLY A 398 33.22 -14.46 10.46
C GLY A 398 33.30 -13.58 9.20
N SER A 399 33.81 -14.16 8.11
CA SER A 399 34.06 -13.43 6.86
C SER A 399 33.58 -14.23 5.64
N VAL A 400 32.90 -13.56 4.71
CA VAL A 400 32.56 -14.09 3.40
C VAL A 400 33.13 -13.13 2.34
N ARG A 401 34.14 -13.56 1.61
CA ARG A 401 34.83 -12.73 0.61
C ARG A 401 34.59 -13.23 -0.79
N PHE A 402 34.36 -12.28 -1.70
CA PHE A 402 34.40 -12.46 -3.13
C PHE A 402 35.67 -11.77 -3.66
N GLY A 403 36.67 -12.55 -4.03
CA GLY A 403 38.03 -12.08 -4.30
C GLY A 403 38.60 -11.37 -3.07
N LYS A 404 38.88 -10.07 -3.22
CA LYS A 404 39.41 -9.23 -2.12
C LYS A 404 38.35 -8.52 -1.30
N THR A 405 37.08 -8.53 -1.74
CA THR A 405 36.03 -7.71 -1.16
C THR A 405 35.16 -8.55 -0.21
N GLU A 406 34.92 -8.04 1.00
CA GLU A 406 33.97 -8.62 1.94
C GLU A 406 32.53 -8.45 1.43
N LEU A 407 31.75 -9.51 1.42
CA LEU A 407 30.40 -9.52 0.84
C LEU A 407 29.45 -8.56 1.59
N SER A 408 29.58 -8.49 2.92
CA SER A 408 28.79 -7.57 3.75
C SER A 408 29.13 -6.09 3.57
N ALA A 409 30.27 -5.77 2.96
CA ALA A 409 30.64 -4.39 2.61
C ALA A 409 30.04 -3.93 1.27
N LEU A 410 29.46 -4.84 0.48
CA LEU A 410 28.82 -4.53 -0.79
C LEU A 410 27.44 -3.92 -0.54
N THR A 411 27.06 -3.01 -1.42
CA THR A 411 25.65 -2.53 -1.45
C THR A 411 24.71 -3.66 -1.88
N PRO A 412 23.43 -3.64 -1.50
CA PRO A 412 22.45 -4.67 -1.93
C PRO A 412 22.44 -4.89 -3.45
N ARG A 413 22.69 -3.85 -4.22
CA ARG A 413 22.77 -3.93 -5.69
C ARG A 413 24.02 -4.64 -6.17
N GLN A 414 25.16 -4.42 -5.53
CA GLN A 414 26.41 -5.13 -5.82
C GLN A 414 26.32 -6.60 -5.39
N VAL A 415 25.66 -6.91 -4.25
CA VAL A 415 25.37 -8.29 -3.86
C VAL A 415 24.53 -8.97 -4.94
N SER A 416 23.46 -8.35 -5.41
CA SER A 416 22.61 -8.92 -6.48
C SER A 416 23.30 -9.02 -7.84
N ALA A 417 24.39 -8.25 -8.07
CA ALA A 417 25.24 -8.39 -9.24
C ALA A 417 26.25 -9.55 -9.10
N THR A 418 26.62 -9.91 -7.86
CA THR A 418 27.62 -10.92 -7.55
C THR A 418 26.98 -12.30 -7.34
N VAL A 419 25.84 -12.37 -6.64
CA VAL A 419 25.20 -13.61 -6.24
C VAL A 419 23.86 -13.80 -6.94
N GLY A 420 23.74 -14.91 -7.67
CA GLY A 420 22.47 -15.44 -8.16
C GLY A 420 21.93 -16.45 -7.15
N TYR A 421 20.66 -16.31 -6.78
CA TYR A 421 20.05 -17.15 -5.77
C TYR A 421 18.76 -17.80 -6.28
N LEU A 422 18.65 -19.12 -6.10
CA LEU A 422 17.41 -19.88 -6.27
C LEU A 422 17.00 -20.41 -4.89
N GLY A 423 15.85 -19.96 -4.39
CA GLY A 423 15.28 -20.44 -3.14
C GLY A 423 14.56 -21.78 -3.30
N HIS A 424 14.31 -22.45 -2.17
CA HIS A 424 13.59 -23.73 -2.12
C HIS A 424 12.18 -23.62 -2.73
N ASP A 425 11.43 -22.56 -2.43
CA ASP A 425 10.11 -22.32 -2.99
C ASP A 425 10.23 -21.37 -4.20
N PRO A 426 9.79 -21.78 -5.41
CA PRO A 426 9.89 -20.96 -6.59
C PRO A 426 8.89 -19.79 -6.53
N GLU A 427 9.41 -18.56 -6.45
CA GLU A 427 8.59 -17.33 -6.51
C GLU A 427 8.38 -16.94 -7.98
N LEU A 428 7.20 -17.21 -8.53
CA LEU A 428 6.85 -16.90 -9.91
C LEU A 428 5.83 -15.76 -10.00
N SER A 429 6.04 -14.88 -10.97
CA SER A 429 5.15 -13.76 -11.26
C SER A 429 3.91 -14.23 -12.04
N ALA A 430 2.77 -13.57 -11.84
CA ALA A 430 1.56 -13.75 -12.64
C ALA A 430 1.74 -13.14 -14.05
N ASP A 431 2.66 -13.70 -14.83
CA ASP A 431 3.05 -13.23 -16.15
C ASP A 431 3.34 -14.43 -17.08
N THR A 432 3.89 -14.19 -18.26
CA THR A 432 4.24 -15.25 -19.20
C THR A 432 5.46 -16.06 -18.73
N VAL A 433 5.65 -17.26 -19.28
CA VAL A 433 6.87 -18.05 -19.08
C VAL A 433 8.10 -17.24 -19.46
N ARG A 434 8.09 -16.58 -20.65
CA ARG A 434 9.17 -15.69 -21.12
C ARG A 434 9.51 -14.61 -20.12
N SER A 435 8.50 -13.87 -19.65
CA SER A 435 8.68 -12.80 -18.66
C SER A 435 9.26 -13.32 -17.34
N ASN A 436 8.87 -14.52 -16.91
CA ASN A 436 9.41 -15.14 -15.71
C ASN A 436 10.88 -15.55 -15.86
N VAL A 437 11.32 -15.98 -17.05
CA VAL A 437 12.73 -16.30 -17.30
C VAL A 437 13.57 -15.03 -17.43
N LEU A 438 13.14 -14.07 -18.24
CA LEU A 438 13.97 -12.95 -18.67
C LEU A 438 13.86 -11.70 -17.77
N CYS A 439 12.83 -11.60 -16.92
CA CYS A 439 12.58 -10.44 -16.04
C CYS A 439 12.69 -9.08 -16.75
N GLY A 440 12.17 -8.99 -17.99
CA GLY A 440 12.21 -7.79 -18.82
C GLY A 440 13.41 -7.69 -19.78
N GLY A 441 14.24 -8.73 -19.86
CA GLY A 441 15.28 -8.85 -20.90
C GLY A 441 14.69 -9.13 -22.29
N GLU A 442 15.40 -8.76 -23.34
CA GLU A 442 15.00 -8.95 -24.75
C GLU A 442 15.59 -10.22 -25.40
N GLN A 443 16.33 -11.02 -24.64
CA GLN A 443 16.99 -12.24 -25.11
C GLN A 443 15.97 -13.33 -25.44
N ASP A 444 16.41 -14.40 -26.13
CA ASP A 444 15.60 -15.60 -26.29
C ASP A 444 15.59 -16.42 -24.99
N ALA A 445 14.40 -16.83 -24.53
CA ALA A 445 14.22 -17.66 -23.34
C ALA A 445 14.47 -19.15 -23.60
N LEU A 446 14.38 -19.61 -24.86
CA LEU A 446 14.42 -21.02 -25.23
C LEU A 446 15.74 -21.72 -24.84
N PRO A 447 16.94 -21.13 -24.99
CA PRO A 447 18.18 -21.75 -24.54
C PRO A 447 18.19 -22.08 -23.05
N TYR A 448 17.66 -21.18 -22.21
CA TYR A 448 17.59 -21.38 -20.76
C TYR A 448 16.55 -22.42 -20.38
N LEU A 449 15.42 -22.44 -21.07
CA LEU A 449 14.41 -23.48 -20.91
C LEU A 449 14.93 -24.86 -21.34
N SER A 450 15.77 -24.93 -22.39
CA SER A 450 16.44 -26.16 -22.82
C SER A 450 17.45 -26.64 -21.77
N ALA A 451 18.22 -25.74 -21.17
CA ALA A 451 19.22 -26.08 -20.14
C ALA A 451 18.59 -26.77 -18.91
N VAL A 452 17.34 -26.48 -18.60
CA VAL A 452 16.57 -27.07 -17.48
C VAL A 452 15.57 -28.15 -17.94
N ALA A 453 15.70 -28.66 -19.16
CA ALA A 453 14.82 -29.69 -19.74
C ALA A 453 13.31 -29.32 -19.66
N LEU A 454 12.96 -28.02 -19.88
CA LEU A 454 11.58 -27.52 -19.86
C LEU A 454 11.09 -27.03 -21.24
N LYS A 455 11.99 -26.96 -22.24
CA LYS A 455 11.70 -26.36 -23.55
C LYS A 455 10.51 -27.03 -24.25
N ASP A 456 10.51 -28.35 -24.33
CA ASP A 456 9.50 -29.07 -25.11
C ASP A 456 8.11 -28.99 -24.44
N GLU A 457 8.08 -29.04 -23.11
CA GLU A 457 6.84 -28.87 -22.36
C GLU A 457 6.26 -27.45 -22.55
N VAL A 458 7.12 -26.42 -22.57
CA VAL A 458 6.68 -25.06 -22.82
C VAL A 458 6.21 -24.85 -24.24
N LEU A 459 6.88 -25.42 -25.23
CA LEU A 459 6.45 -25.36 -26.64
C LEU A 459 5.12 -26.08 -26.89
N ALA A 460 4.78 -27.08 -26.09
CA ALA A 460 3.51 -27.78 -26.14
C ALA A 460 2.35 -26.99 -25.47
N MET A 461 2.62 -25.91 -24.77
CA MET A 461 1.58 -25.03 -24.20
C MET A 461 0.89 -24.21 -25.31
N GLU A 462 -0.37 -23.82 -25.09
CA GLU A 462 -1.23 -23.13 -26.07
C GLU A 462 -0.57 -21.91 -26.75
N HIS A 463 0.24 -21.13 -25.97
CA HIS A 463 0.95 -19.95 -26.47
C HIS A 463 2.47 -20.08 -26.31
N GLY A 464 3.00 -21.30 -26.14
CA GLY A 464 4.43 -21.53 -25.95
C GLY A 464 5.03 -20.68 -24.81
N PRO A 465 6.18 -20.03 -25.04
CA PRO A 465 6.82 -19.16 -24.03
C PRO A 465 5.96 -17.95 -23.59
N ASP A 466 4.97 -17.57 -24.37
CA ASP A 466 4.07 -16.44 -24.07
C ASP A 466 2.81 -16.86 -23.30
N THR A 467 2.74 -18.14 -22.87
CA THR A 467 1.69 -18.64 -21.98
C THR A 467 1.76 -17.99 -20.62
N VAL A 468 0.64 -17.40 -20.16
CA VAL A 468 0.50 -16.82 -18.82
C VAL A 468 0.30 -17.92 -17.79
N ILE A 469 1.17 -17.99 -16.79
CA ILE A 469 1.22 -19.08 -15.80
C ILE A 469 0.35 -18.87 -14.55
N GLY A 470 -0.28 -17.69 -14.40
CA GLY A 470 -1.09 -17.36 -13.24
C GLY A 470 -0.25 -16.92 -12.02
N SER A 471 -0.94 -16.49 -10.96
CA SER A 471 -0.29 -16.05 -9.73
C SER A 471 0.42 -17.20 -9.03
N GLY A 472 1.72 -17.05 -8.76
CA GLY A 472 2.53 -18.10 -8.12
C GLY A 472 2.72 -19.35 -8.98
N GLY A 473 2.49 -19.26 -10.32
CA GLY A 473 2.67 -20.41 -11.22
C GLY A 473 1.58 -21.49 -11.09
N THR A 474 0.35 -21.13 -10.71
CA THR A 474 -0.76 -22.09 -10.43
C THR A 474 -1.12 -23.01 -11.59
N ARG A 475 -0.66 -22.71 -12.82
CA ARG A 475 -0.85 -23.54 -14.02
C ARG A 475 0.32 -24.49 -14.29
N LEU A 476 1.35 -24.49 -13.46
CA LEU A 476 2.52 -25.33 -13.59
C LEU A 476 2.52 -26.43 -12.52
N SER A 477 3.08 -27.59 -12.83
CA SER A 477 3.42 -28.57 -11.80
C SER A 477 4.57 -28.05 -10.92
N GLY A 478 4.74 -28.60 -9.70
CA GLY A 478 5.85 -28.21 -8.82
C GLY A 478 7.23 -28.31 -9.50
N GLY A 479 7.46 -29.39 -10.27
CA GLY A 479 8.70 -29.59 -11.03
C GLY A 479 8.88 -28.60 -12.18
N GLN A 480 7.81 -28.23 -12.87
CA GLN A 480 7.85 -27.18 -13.91
C GLN A 480 8.16 -25.82 -13.29
N ALA A 481 7.52 -25.48 -12.18
CA ALA A 481 7.77 -24.22 -11.47
C ALA A 481 9.22 -24.10 -10.98
N GLN A 482 9.78 -25.19 -10.43
CA GLN A 482 11.19 -25.23 -9.98
C GLN A 482 12.17 -25.08 -11.14
N ARG A 483 11.95 -25.82 -12.26
CA ARG A 483 12.78 -25.70 -13.46
C ARG A 483 12.68 -24.30 -14.08
N LEU A 484 11.50 -23.69 -14.10
CA LEU A 484 11.32 -22.34 -14.60
C LEU A 484 12.09 -21.30 -13.76
N ALA A 485 12.09 -21.43 -12.43
CA ALA A 485 12.87 -20.59 -11.55
C ALA A 485 14.39 -20.80 -11.70
N LEU A 486 14.82 -22.04 -11.94
CA LEU A 486 16.21 -22.34 -12.29
C LEU A 486 16.59 -21.71 -13.64
N ALA A 487 15.74 -21.83 -14.69
CA ALA A 487 15.95 -21.18 -15.99
C ALA A 487 16.14 -19.66 -15.84
N ARG A 488 15.32 -19.02 -15.00
CA ARG A 488 15.48 -17.60 -14.65
C ARG A 488 16.85 -17.31 -14.03
N THR A 489 17.30 -18.13 -13.10
CA THR A 489 18.60 -17.97 -12.45
C THR A 489 19.75 -18.08 -13.46
N LEU A 490 19.67 -19.03 -14.40
CA LEU A 490 20.65 -19.19 -15.48
C LEU A 490 20.60 -18.05 -16.51
N ALA A 491 19.41 -17.46 -16.78
CA ALA A 491 19.25 -16.33 -17.70
C ALA A 491 19.88 -15.04 -17.19
N HIS A 492 20.18 -14.97 -15.88
CA HIS A 492 20.80 -13.82 -15.24
C HIS A 492 22.17 -14.20 -14.66
N PRO A 493 23.22 -14.38 -15.51
CA PRO A 493 24.51 -14.91 -15.07
C PRO A 493 25.14 -14.05 -13.96
N ARG A 494 25.60 -14.73 -12.92
CA ARG A 494 26.35 -14.16 -11.79
C ARG A 494 27.58 -15.01 -11.54
N PRO A 495 28.68 -14.44 -11.02
CA PRO A 495 29.89 -15.19 -10.74
C PRO A 495 29.73 -16.19 -9.58
N VAL A 496 28.77 -15.98 -8.69
CA VAL A 496 28.42 -16.91 -7.63
C VAL A 496 26.95 -17.31 -7.78
N LEU A 497 26.66 -18.61 -7.74
CA LEU A 497 25.30 -19.14 -7.75
C LEU A 497 25.06 -19.92 -6.46
N VAL A 498 23.94 -19.65 -5.82
CA VAL A 498 23.45 -20.42 -4.66
C VAL A 498 22.10 -21.02 -5.03
N LEU A 499 22.05 -22.34 -5.11
CA LEU A 499 20.87 -23.10 -5.57
C LEU A 499 20.36 -23.95 -4.39
N ASP A 500 19.22 -23.55 -3.83
CA ASP A 500 18.62 -24.26 -2.69
C ASP A 500 17.61 -25.29 -3.18
N ASP A 501 18.03 -26.54 -3.19
CA ASP A 501 17.30 -27.74 -3.56
C ASP A 501 16.67 -27.70 -4.96
N PRO A 502 17.46 -27.36 -6.01
CA PRO A 502 16.96 -27.12 -7.37
C PRO A 502 16.33 -28.34 -8.02
N PHE A 503 16.54 -29.54 -7.47
CA PHE A 503 16.12 -30.83 -8.03
C PHE A 503 14.99 -31.50 -7.25
N SER A 504 14.42 -30.87 -6.22
CA SER A 504 13.48 -31.48 -5.28
C SER A 504 12.26 -32.14 -5.92
N ALA A 505 11.77 -31.56 -7.01
CA ALA A 505 10.56 -32.02 -7.72
C ALA A 505 10.86 -32.68 -9.08
N LEU A 506 12.11 -33.12 -9.32
CA LEU A 506 12.52 -33.77 -10.58
C LEU A 506 12.61 -35.29 -10.43
N ASP A 507 12.27 -35.99 -11.51
CA ASP A 507 12.64 -37.37 -11.67
C ASP A 507 14.15 -37.54 -11.93
N ARG A 508 14.68 -38.72 -11.75
CA ARG A 508 16.11 -38.99 -11.81
C ARG A 508 16.74 -38.65 -13.15
N SER A 509 16.09 -39.02 -14.25
CA SER A 509 16.63 -38.81 -15.59
C SER A 509 16.69 -37.32 -15.95
N THR A 510 15.68 -36.57 -15.57
CA THR A 510 15.66 -35.10 -15.72
C THR A 510 16.71 -34.42 -14.82
N GLU A 511 16.87 -34.88 -13.57
CA GLU A 511 17.90 -34.40 -12.65
C GLU A 511 19.32 -34.59 -13.21
N ASP A 512 19.65 -35.82 -13.73
CA ASP A 512 20.95 -36.10 -14.31
C ASP A 512 21.26 -35.20 -15.53
N ASN A 513 20.28 -34.93 -16.39
CA ASN A 513 20.40 -34.05 -17.57
C ASN A 513 20.61 -32.57 -17.12
N VAL A 514 19.78 -32.08 -16.22
CA VAL A 514 19.89 -30.70 -15.71
C VAL A 514 21.20 -30.48 -14.97
N PHE A 515 21.68 -31.46 -14.19
CA PHE A 515 22.97 -31.38 -13.51
C PHE A 515 24.15 -31.32 -14.50
N ALA A 516 24.15 -32.13 -15.56
CA ALA A 516 25.17 -32.08 -16.61
C ALA A 516 25.20 -30.71 -17.31
N ASN A 517 24.03 -30.13 -17.61
CA ASN A 517 23.93 -28.77 -18.14
C ASN A 517 24.43 -27.71 -17.14
N LEU A 518 24.16 -27.87 -15.85
CA LEU A 518 24.66 -26.99 -14.79
C LEU A 518 26.18 -27.06 -14.67
N GLN A 519 26.79 -28.23 -14.78
CA GLN A 519 28.26 -28.38 -14.79
C GLN A 519 28.88 -27.62 -15.97
N ALA A 520 28.28 -27.71 -17.16
CA ALA A 520 28.74 -26.97 -18.32
C ALA A 520 28.60 -25.43 -18.15
N TYR A 521 27.56 -24.99 -17.47
CA TYR A 521 27.28 -23.59 -17.14
C TYR A 521 28.20 -23.03 -16.05
N ALA A 522 28.68 -23.88 -15.12
CA ALA A 522 29.46 -23.52 -13.96
C ALA A 522 30.94 -23.23 -14.23
N LYS A 523 31.47 -23.50 -15.45
CA LYS A 523 32.91 -23.47 -15.77
C LYS A 523 33.65 -22.19 -15.36
N ASP A 524 32.97 -21.07 -15.34
CA ASP A 524 33.49 -19.75 -14.98
C ASP A 524 32.83 -19.15 -13.75
N LYS A 525 32.14 -19.97 -12.93
CA LYS A 525 31.36 -19.54 -11.78
C LYS A 525 31.64 -20.42 -10.57
N VAL A 526 31.37 -19.91 -9.37
CA VAL A 526 31.32 -20.73 -8.16
C VAL A 526 29.85 -21.09 -7.89
N VAL A 527 29.55 -22.36 -7.77
CA VAL A 527 28.18 -22.85 -7.51
C VAL A 527 28.10 -23.50 -6.14
N PHE A 528 27.24 -23.00 -5.28
CA PHE A 528 26.85 -23.64 -4.04
C PHE A 528 25.53 -24.36 -4.25
N LEU A 529 25.54 -25.69 -4.24
CA LEU A 529 24.39 -26.54 -4.44
C LEU A 529 23.92 -27.12 -3.11
N ILE A 530 22.83 -26.60 -2.58
CA ILE A 530 22.17 -27.13 -1.39
C ILE A 530 21.26 -28.27 -1.85
N SER A 531 21.42 -29.46 -1.34
CA SER A 531 20.53 -30.57 -1.63
C SER A 531 20.46 -31.59 -0.50
N HIS A 532 19.32 -32.23 -0.38
CA HIS A 532 19.13 -33.41 0.43
C HIS A 532 19.32 -34.70 -0.38
N ARG A 533 19.41 -34.64 -1.72
CA ARG A 533 19.72 -35.72 -2.63
C ARG A 533 21.22 -35.76 -2.90
N LEU A 534 21.89 -36.87 -2.53
CA LEU A 534 23.35 -36.96 -2.54
C LEU A 534 23.96 -37.61 -3.79
N TYR A 535 23.15 -37.91 -4.80
CA TYR A 535 23.58 -38.68 -5.98
C TYR A 535 24.72 -38.02 -6.77
N HIS A 536 24.75 -36.70 -6.86
CA HIS A 536 25.76 -35.95 -7.61
C HIS A 536 26.95 -35.48 -6.75
N PHE A 537 26.89 -35.69 -5.43
CA PHE A 537 27.93 -35.26 -4.49
C PHE A 537 29.32 -35.84 -4.78
N PRO A 538 29.47 -37.12 -5.27
CA PRO A 538 30.78 -37.64 -5.68
C PRO A 538 31.44 -36.87 -6.84
N GLN A 539 30.67 -36.07 -7.62
CA GLN A 539 31.17 -35.29 -8.76
C GLN A 539 31.50 -33.82 -8.37
N MET A 540 31.27 -33.42 -7.11
CA MET A 540 31.51 -32.09 -6.61
C MET A 540 32.93 -31.95 -6.03
N GLN A 541 33.51 -30.75 -6.16
CA GLN A 541 34.89 -30.50 -5.71
C GLN A 541 35.01 -30.58 -4.18
N GLN A 542 34.06 -30.01 -3.46
CA GLN A 542 33.98 -30.07 -2.01
C GLN A 542 32.53 -30.21 -1.54
N VAL A 543 32.38 -30.72 -0.34
CA VAL A 543 31.09 -30.89 0.32
C VAL A 543 31.13 -30.25 1.69
N VAL A 544 30.13 -29.46 2.03
CA VAL A 544 29.86 -28.89 3.34
C VAL A 544 28.77 -29.72 3.99
N PHE A 545 29.11 -30.44 5.07
CA PHE A 545 28.14 -31.19 5.87
C PHE A 545 27.81 -30.42 7.15
N LEU A 546 26.55 -30.06 7.32
CA LEU A 546 26.05 -29.36 8.51
C LEU A 546 25.36 -30.34 9.44
N ASP A 547 25.84 -30.44 10.67
CA ASP A 547 25.25 -31.27 11.72
C ASP A 547 25.54 -30.72 13.11
N GLY A 548 24.55 -30.77 14.02
CA GLY A 548 24.72 -30.40 15.43
C GLY A 548 25.30 -28.99 15.66
N GLY A 549 25.03 -28.05 14.77
CA GLY A 549 25.55 -26.66 14.86
C GLY A 549 27.00 -26.50 14.39
N LYS A 550 27.59 -27.52 13.79
CA LYS A 550 28.96 -27.50 13.23
C LYS A 550 28.95 -27.73 11.73
N ALA A 551 29.90 -27.15 11.04
CA ALA A 551 30.16 -27.37 9.64
C ALA A 551 31.43 -28.18 9.43
N THR A 552 31.33 -29.30 8.71
CA THR A 552 32.50 -30.13 8.32
C THR A 552 32.66 -30.00 6.80
N VAL A 553 33.85 -29.68 6.33
CA VAL A 553 34.20 -29.51 4.93
C VAL A 553 35.21 -30.55 4.50
N GLY A 554 35.01 -31.16 3.35
CA GLY A 554 35.91 -32.11 2.74
C GLY A 554 35.42 -32.60 1.38
N THR A 555 36.15 -33.45 0.73
CA THR A 555 35.71 -34.18 -0.45
C THR A 555 34.64 -35.21 -0.06
N HIS A 556 33.87 -35.67 -1.05
CA HIS A 556 32.90 -36.77 -0.83
C HIS A 556 33.57 -37.98 -0.12
N GLU A 557 34.75 -38.40 -0.58
CA GLU A 557 35.48 -39.54 -0.05
C GLU A 557 35.94 -39.33 1.40
N GLU A 558 36.45 -38.12 1.71
CA GLU A 558 36.85 -37.75 3.06
C GLU A 558 35.66 -37.76 4.04
N LEU A 559 34.51 -37.23 3.63
CA LEU A 559 33.31 -37.24 4.47
C LEU A 559 32.72 -38.65 4.63
N MET A 560 32.77 -39.48 3.59
CA MET A 560 32.40 -40.90 3.67
C MET A 560 33.29 -41.66 4.67
N ALA A 561 34.57 -41.32 4.78
CA ALA A 561 35.49 -41.92 5.73
C ALA A 561 35.34 -41.41 7.17
N SER A 562 35.15 -40.08 7.32
CA SER A 562 35.27 -39.42 8.63
C SER A 562 33.93 -39.11 9.31
N VAL A 563 32.80 -38.99 8.55
CA VAL A 563 31.49 -38.59 9.07
C VAL A 563 30.47 -39.72 8.93
N PRO A 564 30.20 -40.48 10.00
CA PRO A 564 29.32 -41.66 9.96
C PRO A 564 27.89 -41.31 9.47
N LEU A 565 27.36 -40.18 9.91
CA LEU A 565 26.00 -39.74 9.53
C LEU A 565 25.91 -39.37 8.03
N TYR A 566 26.95 -38.75 7.45
CA TYR A 566 27.00 -38.48 6.03
C TYR A 566 27.01 -39.80 5.21
N ARG A 567 27.84 -40.78 5.64
CA ARG A 567 27.88 -42.11 5.04
C ARG A 567 26.51 -42.77 5.07
N GLN A 568 25.87 -42.80 6.25
CA GLN A 568 24.54 -43.39 6.41
C GLN A 568 23.51 -42.76 5.50
N LEU A 569 23.49 -41.41 5.37
CA LEU A 569 22.58 -40.67 4.47
C LEU A 569 22.83 -41.03 3.01
N TYR A 570 24.10 -41.14 2.60
CA TYR A 570 24.45 -41.50 1.23
C TYR A 570 24.10 -42.95 0.90
N GLU A 571 24.48 -43.91 1.76
CA GLU A 571 24.20 -45.32 1.60
C GLU A 571 22.71 -45.63 1.59
N SER A 572 21.91 -44.98 2.44
CA SER A 572 20.45 -45.14 2.47
C SER A 572 19.78 -44.71 1.17
N GLN A 573 20.28 -43.67 0.52
CA GLN A 573 19.76 -43.20 -0.75
C GLN A 573 20.24 -44.04 -1.94
N THR A 574 21.44 -44.62 -1.86
CA THR A 574 21.99 -45.49 -2.94
C THR A 574 21.49 -46.91 -2.83
N ALA A 575 21.26 -47.44 -1.61
CA ALA A 575 20.71 -48.77 -1.36
C ALA A 575 19.25 -48.88 -1.88
N ALA A 576 18.46 -47.83 -1.84
CA ALA A 576 17.15 -47.81 -2.42
C ALA A 576 17.13 -48.02 -3.95
N LYS A 577 18.28 -47.92 -4.65
CA LYS A 577 18.47 -48.27 -6.05
C LYS A 577 18.48 -49.80 -6.36
N GLY A 578 18.75 -50.65 -5.38
CA GLY A 578 18.86 -52.11 -5.57
C GLY A 578 17.51 -52.84 -5.54
N GLY A 579 16.41 -52.16 -5.30
CA GLY A 579 15.11 -52.77 -5.04
C GLY A 579 14.00 -52.48 -6.02
N GLU A 580 14.22 -51.72 -7.11
CA GLU A 580 13.22 -51.61 -8.17
C GLU A 580 13.37 -52.79 -9.16
N PRO A 581 12.37 -53.69 -9.28
CA PRO A 581 12.33 -54.65 -10.36
C PRO A 581 12.11 -53.98 -11.72
N ALA A 582 12.83 -54.41 -12.70
CA ALA A 582 12.82 -54.00 -14.11
C ALA A 582 11.42 -53.99 -14.76
#